data_b91e4c1bd493acf3c7481fada0744ffd
#
_entry.id   b91e4c1bd493acf3c7481fada0744ffd
#
_cell.length_a   1.000
_cell.length_b   1.000
_cell.length_c   1.000
_cell.angle_alpha   90.00
_cell.angle_beta   90.00
_cell.angle_gamma   90.00
#
_symmetry.space_group_name_H-M   'P 1'
#
loop_
_entity.id
_entity.type
_entity.pdbx_description
1 polymer ?
#
loop_
_entity_poly.entity_id
_entity_poly.type
_entity_poly.pdbx_seq_one_letter_code
_entity_poly.pdbx_strand_id
1 'polypeptide(L)'
;PYTTLFRSMVQALHKAGIRVVLDVVYNHTFDIQNSNFEKTVPGYFYRFNAEGKYADASGCGNETASDRAMMRKYMIESVLHWVKEYHIDGFRFDLMGIHDIETMNAIRAELNKIDPSIFVYGEGWAASAPQMPQEESRQGPSRWSHQPSSRACPTLLQGPPS
;
A
#
# COMPACT_ATOMS: atom_id res chain seq x y z
N PRO A 1 -20.02 11.70 -12.58
CA PRO A 1 -19.70 11.35 -13.99
C PRO A 1 -18.43 10.50 -14.12
N TYR A 2 -17.29 10.91 -13.53
CA TYR A 2 -16.02 10.15 -13.66
C TYR A 2 -16.09 8.77 -13.03
N THR A 3 -16.73 8.62 -11.89
CA THR A 3 -16.94 7.32 -11.23
C THR A 3 -17.74 6.35 -12.10
N THR A 4 -18.74 6.85 -12.85
CA THR A 4 -19.53 6.04 -13.78
C THR A 4 -18.68 5.54 -14.94
N LEU A 5 -17.82 6.38 -15.52
CA LEU A 5 -16.90 5.99 -16.60
C LEU A 5 -15.91 4.92 -16.15
N PHE A 6 -15.32 5.08 -14.96
CA PHE A 6 -14.40 4.09 -14.40
C PHE A 6 -15.11 2.73 -14.17
N ARG A 7 -16.29 2.73 -13.57
CA ARG A 7 -17.11 1.51 -13.39
C ARG A 7 -17.44 0.86 -14.73
N SER A 8 -17.83 1.62 -15.74
CA SER A 8 -18.11 1.11 -17.06
C SER A 8 -16.89 0.49 -17.75
N MET A 9 -15.71 1.10 -17.57
CA MET A 9 -14.45 0.54 -18.05
C MET A 9 -14.16 -0.82 -17.39
N VAL A 10 -14.22 -0.90 -16.05
CA VAL A 10 -14.00 -2.17 -15.33
C VAL A 10 -14.99 -3.23 -15.80
N GLN A 11 -16.27 -2.90 -15.92
CA GLN A 11 -17.29 -3.83 -16.43
C GLN A 11 -17.01 -4.31 -17.85
N ALA A 12 -16.53 -3.43 -18.73
CA ALA A 12 -16.19 -3.81 -20.11
C ALA A 12 -14.99 -4.77 -20.15
N LEU A 13 -13.98 -4.53 -19.32
CA LEU A 13 -12.81 -5.41 -19.17
C LEU A 13 -13.22 -6.78 -18.63
N HIS A 14 -14.07 -6.83 -17.60
CA HIS A 14 -14.58 -8.07 -17.04
C HIS A 14 -15.41 -8.87 -18.07
N LYS A 15 -16.26 -8.19 -18.85
CA LYS A 15 -17.02 -8.86 -19.95
C LYS A 15 -16.08 -9.47 -21.01
N ALA A 16 -14.90 -8.90 -21.19
CA ALA A 16 -13.86 -9.45 -22.08
C ALA A 16 -12.98 -10.52 -21.40
N GLY A 17 -13.27 -10.91 -20.14
CA GLY A 17 -12.47 -11.86 -19.37
C GLY A 17 -11.14 -11.32 -18.85
N ILE A 18 -10.99 -10.00 -18.77
CA ILE A 18 -9.77 -9.33 -18.34
C ILE A 18 -9.92 -8.87 -16.90
N ARG A 19 -9.00 -9.27 -16.02
CA ARG A 19 -8.88 -8.79 -14.64
C ARG A 19 -8.27 -7.40 -14.59
N VAL A 20 -8.71 -6.60 -13.62
CA VAL A 20 -8.27 -5.22 -13.43
C VAL A 20 -7.43 -5.11 -12.15
N VAL A 21 -6.19 -4.69 -12.30
CA VAL A 21 -5.29 -4.40 -11.19
C VAL A 21 -5.15 -2.89 -11.04
N LEU A 22 -5.38 -2.38 -9.85
CA LEU A 22 -5.23 -0.96 -9.53
C LEU A 22 -3.82 -0.69 -9.00
N ASP A 23 -3.13 0.25 -9.60
CA ASP A 23 -1.85 0.76 -9.11
C ASP A 23 -2.12 1.81 -8.03
N VAL A 24 -1.63 1.57 -6.81
CA VAL A 24 -1.95 2.39 -5.63
C VAL A 24 -0.69 2.98 -5.01
N VAL A 25 -0.80 4.26 -4.66
CA VAL A 25 0.28 5.02 -4.01
C VAL A 25 -0.19 5.43 -2.62
N TYR A 26 0.24 4.69 -1.59
CA TYR A 26 -0.03 5.02 -0.19
C TYR A 26 1.24 5.44 0.56
N ASN A 27 2.39 5.31 -0.06
CA ASN A 27 3.71 5.51 0.56
C ASN A 27 4.06 6.98 0.80
N HIS A 28 3.46 7.91 0.06
CA HIS A 28 3.66 9.35 0.24
C HIS A 28 2.42 10.15 -0.20
N THR A 29 2.41 11.44 0.05
CA THR A 29 1.43 12.39 -0.48
C THR A 29 2.14 13.45 -1.33
N PHE A 30 1.41 14.07 -2.25
CA PHE A 30 1.95 15.12 -3.13
C PHE A 30 2.53 16.30 -2.34
N ASP A 31 1.83 16.72 -1.27
CA ASP A 31 2.20 17.87 -0.44
C ASP A 31 1.71 17.61 0.99
N ILE A 32 2.63 17.71 1.97
CA ILE A 32 2.29 17.51 3.37
C ILE A 32 1.34 18.61 3.87
N GLN A 33 1.67 19.87 3.63
CA GLN A 33 0.94 21.01 4.22
C GLN A 33 -0.51 21.09 3.74
N ASN A 34 -0.77 20.70 2.49
CA ASN A 34 -2.11 20.71 1.91
C ASN A 34 -2.81 19.35 2.00
N SER A 35 -2.12 18.34 2.48
CA SER A 35 -2.68 17.00 2.71
C SER A 35 -3.82 17.06 3.73
N ASN A 36 -4.90 16.33 3.46
CA ASN A 36 -5.97 16.17 4.43
C ASN A 36 -5.50 15.41 5.68
N PHE A 37 -4.49 14.57 5.57
CA PHE A 37 -3.89 13.88 6.71
C PHE A 37 -3.28 14.87 7.70
N GLU A 38 -2.45 15.80 7.22
CA GLU A 38 -1.80 16.77 8.07
C GLU A 38 -2.79 17.78 8.65
N LYS A 39 -3.78 18.19 7.86
CA LYS A 39 -4.83 19.11 8.31
C LYS A 39 -5.75 18.49 9.38
N THR A 40 -5.95 17.17 9.35
CA THR A 40 -6.81 16.47 10.30
C THR A 40 -6.11 16.20 11.62
N VAL A 41 -4.90 15.62 11.57
CA VAL A 41 -4.09 15.33 12.76
C VAL A 41 -2.62 15.61 12.42
N PRO A 42 -2.14 16.84 12.69
CA PRO A 42 -0.78 17.26 12.39
C PRO A 42 0.28 16.28 12.95
N GLY A 43 1.23 15.89 12.11
CA GLY A 43 2.34 15.01 12.47
C GLY A 43 1.99 13.55 12.73
N TYR A 44 0.73 13.14 12.59
CA TYR A 44 0.35 11.75 12.87
C TYR A 44 0.59 10.80 11.69
N PHE A 45 0.27 11.19 10.49
CA PHE A 45 0.23 10.29 9.33
C PHE A 45 1.56 10.15 8.60
N TYR A 46 2.58 10.89 9.01
CA TYR A 46 3.91 10.88 8.42
C TYR A 46 4.96 10.44 9.41
N ARG A 47 6.04 9.86 8.91
CA ARG A 47 7.21 9.53 9.72
C ARG A 47 8.15 10.72 9.81
N PHE A 48 8.92 10.74 10.90
CA PHE A 48 9.95 11.73 11.16
C PHE A 48 11.30 11.03 11.33
N ASN A 49 12.35 11.68 10.89
CA ASN A 49 13.72 11.23 11.14
C ASN A 49 14.18 11.63 12.56
N ALA A 50 15.40 11.23 12.92
CA ALA A 50 15.97 11.51 14.24
C ALA A 50 16.10 13.01 14.57
N GLU A 51 16.17 13.87 13.56
CA GLU A 51 16.24 15.33 13.67
C GLU A 51 14.86 15.99 13.78
N GLY A 52 13.78 15.22 13.81
CA GLY A 52 12.40 15.72 13.89
C GLY A 52 11.88 16.34 12.58
N LYS A 53 12.54 16.07 11.45
CA LYS A 53 12.06 16.46 10.12
C LYS A 53 11.29 15.32 9.49
N TYR A 54 10.40 15.62 8.57
CA TYR A 54 9.70 14.59 7.79
C TYR A 54 10.70 13.67 7.10
N ALA A 55 10.51 12.37 7.27
CA ALA A 55 11.30 11.36 6.61
C ALA A 55 10.89 11.24 5.14
N ASP A 56 11.79 10.77 4.27
CA ASP A 56 11.58 10.72 2.82
C ASP A 56 12.21 9.46 2.21
N ALA A 57 11.70 8.30 2.57
CA ALA A 57 12.09 7.06 1.90
C ALA A 57 11.46 6.90 0.51
N SER A 58 10.49 7.74 0.17
CA SER A 58 9.87 7.74 -1.16
C SER A 58 10.73 8.45 -2.22
N GLY A 59 11.58 9.40 -1.79
CA GLY A 59 12.25 10.33 -2.69
C GLY A 59 11.33 11.42 -3.26
N CYS A 60 10.12 11.54 -2.71
CA CYS A 60 9.09 12.49 -3.14
C CYS A 60 8.81 13.58 -2.09
N GLY A 61 9.66 13.70 -1.07
CA GLY A 61 9.58 14.72 -0.04
C GLY A 61 8.90 14.29 1.26
N ASN A 62 8.33 13.10 1.33
CA ASN A 62 7.73 12.57 2.56
C ASN A 62 7.51 11.06 2.48
N GLU A 63 7.27 10.44 3.63
CA GLU A 63 6.77 9.07 3.73
C GLU A 63 5.64 8.97 4.75
N THR A 64 4.64 8.16 4.44
CA THR A 64 3.51 7.91 5.34
C THR A 64 3.86 6.86 6.38
N ALA A 65 3.24 6.97 7.57
CA ALA A 65 3.45 6.09 8.70
C ALA A 65 2.42 4.93 8.69
N SER A 66 2.60 3.95 7.82
CA SER A 66 1.70 2.79 7.70
C SER A 66 1.59 1.97 9.00
N ASP A 67 2.65 1.98 9.82
CA ASP A 67 2.72 1.38 11.16
C ASP A 67 1.73 1.99 12.16
N ARG A 68 1.23 3.20 11.91
CA ARG A 68 0.26 3.87 12.79
C ARG A 68 -1.17 3.41 12.51
N ALA A 69 -1.93 3.14 13.56
CA ALA A 69 -3.25 2.51 13.52
C ALA A 69 -4.23 3.19 12.54
N MET A 70 -4.28 4.53 12.49
CA MET A 70 -5.21 5.23 11.61
C MET A 70 -4.75 5.25 10.15
N MET A 71 -3.43 5.27 9.88
CA MET A 71 -2.93 5.12 8.52
C MET A 71 -3.17 3.70 8.00
N ARG A 72 -2.90 2.69 8.81
CA ARG A 72 -3.24 1.29 8.51
C ARG A 72 -4.73 1.12 8.20
N LYS A 73 -5.59 1.68 9.07
CA LYS A 73 -7.03 1.67 8.85
C LYS A 73 -7.41 2.31 7.51
N TYR A 74 -6.86 3.47 7.21
CA TYR A 74 -7.10 4.16 5.93
C TYR A 74 -6.73 3.28 4.74
N MET A 75 -5.55 2.66 4.75
CA MET A 75 -5.10 1.79 3.67
C MET A 75 -6.03 0.59 3.49
N ILE A 76 -6.40 -0.08 4.58
CA ILE A 76 -7.32 -1.22 4.56
C ILE A 76 -8.67 -0.81 4.00
N GLU A 77 -9.29 0.24 4.54
CA GLU A 77 -10.60 0.69 4.10
C GLU A 77 -10.60 1.16 2.63
N SER A 78 -9.51 1.77 2.19
CA SER A 78 -9.37 2.19 0.80
C SER A 78 -9.34 1.00 -0.16
N VAL A 79 -8.53 -0.03 0.10
CA VAL A 79 -8.50 -1.21 -0.79
C VAL A 79 -9.83 -1.97 -0.75
N LEU A 80 -10.47 -2.08 0.41
CA LEU A 80 -11.78 -2.71 0.54
C LEU A 80 -12.86 -1.94 -0.24
N HIS A 81 -12.81 -0.62 -0.23
CA HIS A 81 -13.71 0.22 -1.02
C HIS A 81 -13.57 -0.07 -2.53
N TRP A 82 -12.34 -0.10 -3.04
CA TRP A 82 -12.09 -0.40 -4.44
C TRP A 82 -12.60 -1.79 -4.87
N VAL A 83 -12.44 -2.80 -4.01
CA VAL A 83 -12.96 -4.14 -4.28
C VAL A 83 -14.48 -4.15 -4.26
N LYS A 84 -15.11 -3.61 -3.21
CA LYS A 84 -16.56 -3.68 -3.02
C LYS A 84 -17.33 -2.83 -4.02
N GLU A 85 -16.83 -1.61 -4.29
CA GLU A 85 -17.55 -0.63 -5.12
C GLU A 85 -17.18 -0.71 -6.60
N TYR A 86 -15.98 -1.14 -6.93
CA TYR A 86 -15.48 -1.14 -8.31
C TYR A 86 -15.11 -2.54 -8.82
N HIS A 87 -15.18 -3.56 -7.96
CA HIS A 87 -14.86 -4.95 -8.30
C HIS A 87 -13.41 -5.10 -8.83
N ILE A 88 -12.47 -4.38 -8.24
CA ILE A 88 -11.05 -4.48 -8.59
C ILE A 88 -10.52 -5.87 -8.20
N ASP A 89 -9.79 -6.51 -9.10
CA ASP A 89 -9.30 -7.89 -8.97
C ASP A 89 -7.90 -7.98 -8.36
N GLY A 90 -7.23 -6.86 -8.19
CA GLY A 90 -5.89 -6.85 -7.60
C GLY A 90 -5.33 -5.45 -7.38
N PHE A 91 -4.22 -5.39 -6.65
CA PHE A 91 -3.51 -4.15 -6.33
C PHE A 91 -2.01 -4.31 -6.57
N ARG A 92 -1.42 -3.32 -7.22
CA ARG A 92 0.03 -3.10 -7.27
C ARG A 92 0.35 -1.94 -6.33
N PHE A 93 1.17 -2.19 -5.30
CA PHE A 93 1.61 -1.17 -4.37
C PHE A 93 2.92 -0.54 -4.85
N ASP A 94 2.84 0.74 -5.17
CA ASP A 94 4.02 1.56 -5.45
C ASP A 94 4.89 1.66 -4.20
N LEU A 95 6.23 1.53 -4.34
CA LEU A 95 7.20 1.56 -3.25
C LEU A 95 6.72 0.78 -2.01
N MET A 96 6.25 -0.44 -2.20
CA MET A 96 5.69 -1.29 -1.13
C MET A 96 6.70 -1.49 0.02
N GLY A 97 8.00 -1.39 -0.25
CA GLY A 97 9.06 -1.50 0.74
C GLY A 97 9.05 -0.41 1.83
N ILE A 98 8.28 0.68 1.65
CA ILE A 98 8.08 1.72 2.66
C ILE A 98 7.08 1.28 3.74
N HIS A 99 6.15 0.39 3.38
CA HIS A 99 5.11 -0.06 4.30
C HIS A 99 5.61 -1.14 5.24
N ASP A 100 5.11 -1.11 6.47
CA ASP A 100 5.38 -2.15 7.46
C ASP A 100 4.69 -3.47 7.06
N ILE A 101 5.31 -4.57 7.45
CA ILE A 101 4.84 -5.93 7.11
C ILE A 101 3.49 -6.23 7.76
N GLU A 102 3.25 -5.73 8.97
CA GLU A 102 1.99 -5.96 9.68
C GLU A 102 0.81 -5.34 8.93
N THR A 103 0.97 -4.11 8.43
CA THR A 103 -0.06 -3.45 7.61
C THR A 103 -0.32 -4.22 6.32
N MET A 104 0.72 -4.66 5.61
CA MET A 104 0.54 -5.42 4.38
C MET A 104 -0.12 -6.77 4.62
N ASN A 105 0.23 -7.46 5.71
CA ASN A 105 -0.43 -8.70 6.11
C ASN A 105 -1.90 -8.47 6.51
N ALA A 106 -2.19 -7.37 7.21
CA ALA A 106 -3.57 -7.01 7.57
C ALA A 106 -4.43 -6.74 6.31
N ILE A 107 -3.89 -6.00 5.35
CA ILE A 107 -4.55 -5.80 4.04
C ILE A 107 -4.85 -7.14 3.37
N ARG A 108 -3.86 -8.03 3.29
CA ARG A 108 -4.04 -9.36 2.68
C ARG A 108 -5.11 -10.17 3.41
N ALA A 109 -5.09 -10.16 4.75
CA ALA A 109 -6.08 -10.88 5.56
C ALA A 109 -7.51 -10.37 5.33
N GLU A 110 -7.72 -9.06 5.23
CA GLU A 110 -9.03 -8.48 4.95
C GLU A 110 -9.52 -8.79 3.52
N LEU A 111 -8.64 -8.72 2.54
CA LEU A 111 -8.97 -9.08 1.16
C LEU A 111 -9.34 -10.56 1.04
N ASN A 112 -8.65 -11.46 1.75
CA ASN A 112 -8.96 -12.89 1.76
C ASN A 112 -10.37 -13.21 2.28
N LYS A 113 -10.93 -12.37 3.16
CA LYS A 113 -12.31 -12.53 3.63
C LYS A 113 -13.35 -12.28 2.55
N ILE A 114 -12.98 -11.50 1.52
CA ILE A 114 -13.86 -11.19 0.38
C ILE A 114 -13.63 -12.23 -0.71
N ASP A 115 -12.40 -12.32 -1.21
CA ASP A 115 -11.99 -13.25 -2.26
C ASP A 115 -10.47 -13.50 -2.19
N PRO A 116 -10.04 -14.73 -1.87
CA PRO A 116 -8.60 -15.07 -1.84
C PRO A 116 -7.89 -14.93 -3.20
N SER A 117 -8.64 -14.89 -4.30
CA SER A 117 -8.07 -14.72 -5.65
C SER A 117 -7.70 -13.28 -6.00
N ILE A 118 -8.03 -12.30 -5.15
CA ILE A 118 -7.61 -10.90 -5.32
C ILE A 118 -6.09 -10.84 -5.26
N PHE A 119 -5.48 -10.35 -6.32
CA PHE A 119 -4.03 -10.33 -6.47
C PHE A 119 -3.41 -9.12 -5.77
N VAL A 120 -2.33 -9.35 -5.00
CA VAL A 120 -1.59 -8.26 -4.32
C VAL A 120 -0.10 -8.45 -4.56
N TYR A 121 0.54 -7.42 -5.09
CA TYR A 121 1.97 -7.35 -5.29
C TYR A 121 2.46 -5.90 -5.22
N GLY A 122 3.75 -5.68 -5.30
CA GLY A 122 4.28 -4.33 -5.31
C GLY A 122 5.79 -4.28 -5.45
N GLU A 123 6.33 -3.09 -5.41
CA GLU A 123 7.77 -2.85 -5.44
C GLU A 123 8.37 -3.07 -4.06
N GLY A 124 9.20 -4.12 -3.92
CA GLY A 124 9.86 -4.48 -2.67
C GLY A 124 11.08 -3.62 -2.33
N TRP A 125 11.06 -2.34 -2.70
CA TRP A 125 12.16 -1.40 -2.45
C TRP A 125 11.64 -0.02 -2.00
N ALA A 126 12.55 0.83 -1.56
CA ALA A 126 12.33 2.24 -1.23
C ALA A 126 13.54 3.05 -1.71
N ALA A 127 13.38 4.35 -1.94
CA ALA A 127 14.48 5.21 -2.41
C ALA A 127 15.58 5.39 -1.34
N SER A 128 15.22 5.31 -0.06
CA SER A 128 16.12 5.26 1.09
C SER A 128 15.54 4.38 2.19
N ALA A 129 16.24 4.19 3.32
CA ALA A 129 15.75 3.39 4.43
C ALA A 129 14.53 4.08 5.10
N PRO A 130 13.36 3.42 5.16
CA PRO A 130 12.20 3.96 5.85
C PRO A 130 12.45 4.13 7.35
N GLN A 131 11.88 5.19 7.94
CA GLN A 131 12.00 5.47 9.37
C GLN A 131 10.93 4.70 10.17
N MET A 132 11.06 3.38 10.20
CA MET A 132 10.15 2.50 10.94
C MET A 132 10.51 2.43 12.43
N PRO A 133 9.54 2.14 13.33
CA PRO A 133 9.83 1.83 14.73
C PRO A 133 10.85 0.70 14.89
N GLN A 134 11.68 0.77 15.94
CA GLN A 134 12.81 -0.16 16.12
C GLN A 134 12.43 -1.65 16.17
N GLU A 135 11.25 -1.97 16.66
CA GLU A 135 10.77 -3.36 16.71
C GLU A 135 10.46 -3.91 15.32
N GLU A 136 9.93 -3.09 14.44
CA GLU A 136 9.64 -3.47 13.05
C GLU A 136 10.88 -3.42 12.18
N SER A 137 11.82 -2.51 12.45
CA SER A 137 13.10 -2.46 11.76
C SER A 137 13.98 -3.68 12.01
N ARG A 138 13.80 -4.40 13.14
CA ARG A 138 14.47 -5.69 13.41
C ARG A 138 13.94 -6.84 12.56
N GLN A 139 12.69 -6.76 12.11
CA GLN A 139 12.12 -7.68 11.12
C GLN A 139 12.42 -7.23 9.67
N GLY A 140 13.00 -6.12 9.53
CA GLY A 140 13.82 -5.35 8.64
C GLY A 140 13.42 -5.24 7.18
N PRO A 141 13.80 -4.12 6.56
CA PRO A 141 13.85 -3.98 5.10
C PRO A 141 14.73 -5.03 4.44
N SER A 142 15.57 -5.77 5.19
CA SER A 142 16.40 -6.87 4.69
C SER A 142 15.62 -8.02 4.06
N ARG A 143 14.35 -8.21 4.36
CA ARG A 143 13.52 -9.18 3.62
C ARG A 143 13.08 -8.68 2.25
N TRP A 144 12.98 -7.35 2.07
CA TRP A 144 12.53 -6.74 0.83
C TRP A 144 13.68 -6.18 -0.02
N SER A 145 14.71 -5.60 0.62
CA SER A 145 15.78 -4.86 -0.04
C SER A 145 16.89 -5.73 -0.68
N HIS A 146 16.90 -7.03 -0.47
CA HIS A 146 17.91 -7.94 -1.02
C HIS A 146 17.38 -8.93 -2.05
N GLN A 147 16.15 -8.79 -2.52
CA GLN A 147 15.71 -9.58 -3.66
C GLN A 147 15.88 -8.77 -4.95
N PRO A 148 16.58 -9.32 -5.95
CA PRO A 148 16.61 -8.71 -7.27
C PRO A 148 15.18 -8.57 -7.80
N SER A 149 14.92 -7.52 -8.55
CA SER A 149 13.64 -7.06 -9.08
C SER A 149 12.78 -8.10 -9.85
N SER A 150 13.16 -9.36 -9.82
CA SER A 150 12.49 -10.46 -10.52
C SER A 150 11.82 -11.50 -9.62
N ARG A 151 11.85 -11.34 -8.28
CA ARG A 151 11.15 -12.28 -7.39
C ARG A 151 10.14 -11.53 -6.52
N ALA A 152 8.90 -11.66 -6.90
CA ALA A 152 7.76 -11.30 -6.07
C ALA A 152 7.89 -11.92 -4.67
N CYS A 153 7.44 -11.19 -3.65
CA CYS A 153 7.44 -11.69 -2.27
C CYS A 153 6.62 -12.98 -2.17
N PRO A 154 7.23 -14.11 -1.80
CA PRO A 154 6.52 -15.40 -1.76
C PRO A 154 5.35 -15.42 -0.79
N THR A 155 5.40 -14.60 0.27
CA THR A 155 4.38 -14.60 1.33
C THR A 155 3.12 -13.82 0.95
N LEU A 156 3.20 -12.90 -0.02
CA LEU A 156 2.05 -12.11 -0.47
C LEU A 156 1.40 -12.64 -1.75
N LEU A 157 2.06 -13.57 -2.46
CA LEU A 157 1.60 -14.06 -3.75
C LEU A 157 0.79 -15.35 -3.68
N GLN A 158 0.79 -16.05 -2.54
CA GLN A 158 0.06 -17.30 -2.42
C GLN A 158 -1.22 -17.07 -1.61
N GLY A 159 -2.36 -17.13 -2.30
CA GLY A 159 -3.57 -17.57 -1.65
C GLY A 159 -3.37 -18.98 -1.08
N PRO A 160 -4.18 -19.44 -0.11
CA PRO A 160 -4.05 -20.78 0.45
C PRO A 160 -4.03 -21.81 -0.68
N PRO A 161 -3.23 -22.90 -0.53
CA PRO A 161 -3.27 -23.99 -1.50
C PRO A 161 -4.69 -24.54 -1.59
N SER A 162 -5.15 -24.73 -2.79
CA SER A 162 -6.42 -25.37 -3.16
C SER A 162 -6.55 -26.75 -2.53
#